data_520a429ce6e609f44e82c576804d6d23
#
_entry.id   520a429ce6e609f44e82c576804d6d23
#
_cell.length_a   1.000
_cell.length_b   1.000
_cell.length_c   1.000
_cell.angle_alpha   90.00
_cell.angle_beta   90.00
_cell.angle_gamma   90.00
#
_symmetry.space_group_name_H-M   'P 1'
#
loop_
_entity.id
_entity.type
_entity.pdbx_description
1 polymer ?
#
loop_
_entity_poly.entity_id
_entity_poly.type
_entity_poly.pdbx_seq_one_letter_code
_entity_poly.pdbx_strand_id
1 'polypeptide(L)'
;MEKIRHTAKFHTSGKTNVLMAVLSAAAAFAASFGKILGFPSSMNVAVAVLSGTNVIPAFLGSALAYFVSGTFSEGIVQLCAILVIGAVRLVMPSADHKDDPVFVSLLTTGAMLLFSCVMSVAMPSDTYTASLRMISSLMCGCVVFIALTVKRQRNRSGVFDLTGINGVFTAILYIMFISTITAAPLHVVNLGRIAGTLFMLMAVRKYRNIGGAVVGALTTCGVLLCTPSLARNTLLLATSGLICGAFLQFGSLVIVLVFLAVSLVSLVAMGVNGDTFSMFADLLIGSVLFIALPVPVIKSCLLYTSPSPRDGLLSR
;
A
#
# COMPACT_ATOMS: atom_id res chain seq x y z
N MET A 1 15.32 -13.60 41.54
CA MET A 1 14.18 -13.30 40.64
C MET A 1 14.53 -12.36 39.49
N GLU A 2 15.53 -11.52 39.56
CA GLU A 2 15.95 -10.56 38.53
C GLU A 2 16.61 -11.22 37.32
N LYS A 3 17.38 -12.28 37.50
CA LYS A 3 18.06 -13.05 36.40
C LYS A 3 17.09 -13.76 35.45
N ILE A 4 15.90 -14.15 35.95
CA ILE A 4 14.86 -14.81 35.11
C ILE A 4 14.12 -13.78 34.25
N ARG A 5 13.98 -12.52 34.70
CA ARG A 5 13.38 -11.43 33.89
C ARG A 5 14.28 -11.02 32.73
N HIS A 6 15.61 -11.07 32.90
CA HIS A 6 16.55 -10.73 31.82
C HIS A 6 16.56 -11.78 30.71
N THR A 7 16.53 -13.06 31.05
CA THR A 7 16.48 -14.15 30.04
C THR A 7 15.17 -14.19 29.26
N ALA A 8 14.03 -13.92 29.91
CA ALA A 8 12.74 -13.85 29.24
C ALA A 8 12.66 -12.66 28.24
N LYS A 9 13.25 -11.49 28.59
CA LYS A 9 13.34 -10.34 27.67
C LYS A 9 14.22 -10.60 26.45
N PHE A 10 15.30 -11.36 26.60
CA PHE A 10 16.21 -11.69 25.50
C PHE A 10 15.55 -12.67 24.50
N HIS A 11 14.77 -13.62 24.98
CA HIS A 11 14.11 -14.62 24.13
C HIS A 11 12.92 -14.04 23.36
N THR A 12 12.18 -13.09 23.93
CA THR A 12 11.09 -12.39 23.23
C THR A 12 11.61 -11.38 22.19
N SER A 13 12.75 -10.74 22.44
CA SER A 13 13.39 -9.82 21.49
C SER A 13 13.86 -10.51 20.23
N GLY A 14 14.42 -11.73 20.33
CA GLY A 14 14.87 -12.49 19.15
C GLY A 14 13.73 -12.89 18.23
N LYS A 15 12.62 -13.39 18.77
CA LYS A 15 11.44 -13.80 17.98
C LYS A 15 10.76 -12.61 17.28
N THR A 16 10.66 -11.46 17.92
CA THR A 16 10.10 -10.25 17.31
C THR A 16 10.98 -9.73 16.18
N ASN A 17 12.30 -9.78 16.32
CA ASN A 17 13.23 -9.36 15.27
C ASN A 17 13.15 -10.27 14.03
N VAL A 18 13.07 -11.58 14.22
CA VAL A 18 12.90 -12.54 13.10
C VAL A 18 11.56 -12.33 12.39
N LEU A 19 10.47 -12.14 13.15
CA LEU A 19 9.15 -11.86 12.57
C LEU A 19 9.17 -10.58 11.73
N MET A 20 9.78 -9.51 12.24
CA MET A 20 9.90 -8.24 11.51
C MET A 20 10.80 -8.37 10.27
N ALA A 21 11.84 -9.19 10.32
CA ALA A 21 12.68 -9.47 9.16
C ALA A 21 11.91 -10.24 8.07
N VAL A 22 11.14 -11.26 8.45
CA VAL A 22 10.29 -12.02 7.52
C VAL A 22 9.21 -11.13 6.92
N LEU A 23 8.54 -10.30 7.73
CA LEU A 23 7.52 -9.37 7.25
C LEU A 23 8.11 -8.33 6.28
N SER A 24 9.32 -7.81 6.56
CA SER A 24 9.97 -6.85 5.66
C SER A 24 10.39 -7.50 4.33
N ALA A 25 10.88 -8.75 4.36
CA ALA A 25 11.19 -9.50 3.15
C ALA A 25 9.94 -9.79 2.32
N ALA A 26 8.85 -10.25 2.96
CA ALA A 26 7.58 -10.53 2.30
C ALA A 26 6.95 -9.26 1.71
N ALA A 27 6.98 -8.15 2.44
CA ALA A 27 6.46 -6.87 1.96
C ALA A 27 7.28 -6.34 0.77
N ALA A 28 8.61 -6.43 0.83
CA ALA A 28 9.49 -6.02 -0.26
C ALA A 28 9.34 -6.93 -1.48
N PHE A 29 9.18 -8.24 -1.27
CA PHE A 29 8.86 -9.20 -2.33
C PHE A 29 7.56 -8.81 -3.04
N ALA A 30 6.47 -8.61 -2.31
CA ALA A 30 5.19 -8.19 -2.88
C ALA A 30 5.28 -6.82 -3.58
N ALA A 31 6.00 -5.86 -2.99
CA ALA A 31 6.19 -4.53 -3.55
C ALA A 31 6.99 -4.53 -4.86
N SER A 32 7.85 -5.52 -5.08
CA SER A 32 8.66 -5.63 -6.30
C SER A 32 7.85 -5.98 -7.54
N PHE A 33 6.67 -6.56 -7.40
CA PHE A 33 5.75 -6.78 -8.51
C PHE A 33 5.01 -5.52 -8.93
N GLY A 34 5.02 -4.47 -8.11
CA GLY A 34 4.32 -3.22 -8.39
C GLY A 34 4.74 -2.64 -9.74
N LYS A 35 3.74 -2.19 -10.52
CA LYS A 35 3.94 -1.49 -11.79
C LYS A 35 3.22 -0.16 -11.78
N ILE A 36 3.82 0.85 -12.39
CA ILE A 36 3.22 2.15 -12.67
C ILE A 36 3.33 2.37 -14.17
N LEU A 37 2.20 2.48 -14.85
CA LEU A 37 2.14 2.61 -16.31
C LEU A 37 2.93 1.53 -17.07
N GLY A 38 2.90 0.29 -16.54
CA GLY A 38 3.63 -0.85 -17.11
C GLY A 38 5.10 -0.98 -16.68
N PHE A 39 5.67 0.04 -16.02
CA PHE A 39 7.04 0.03 -15.51
C PHE A 39 7.11 -0.45 -14.06
N PRO A 40 8.19 -1.18 -13.65
CA PRO A 40 8.39 -1.56 -12.26
C PRO A 40 8.35 -0.33 -11.36
N SER A 41 7.45 -0.35 -10.38
CA SER A 41 7.36 0.71 -9.39
C SER A 41 8.51 0.56 -8.38
N SER A 42 9.05 1.69 -7.91
CA SER A 42 10.10 1.68 -6.89
C SER A 42 9.55 1.50 -5.46
N MET A 43 8.38 0.87 -5.32
CA MET A 43 7.73 0.67 -4.02
C MET A 43 8.53 -0.27 -3.10
N ASN A 44 9.25 -1.23 -3.66
CA ASN A 44 10.16 -2.10 -2.90
C ASN A 44 11.29 -1.31 -2.23
N VAL A 45 11.82 -0.27 -2.89
CA VAL A 45 12.81 0.63 -2.30
C VAL A 45 12.20 1.39 -1.12
N ALA A 46 10.98 1.91 -1.28
CA ALA A 46 10.26 2.58 -0.19
C ALA A 46 10.03 1.64 0.99
N VAL A 47 9.62 0.38 0.75
CA VAL A 47 9.44 -0.65 1.78
C VAL A 47 10.77 -0.97 2.47
N ALA A 48 11.87 -1.12 1.72
CA ALA A 48 13.19 -1.37 2.27
C ALA A 48 13.66 -0.22 3.17
N VAL A 49 13.42 1.02 2.76
CA VAL A 49 13.72 2.22 3.55
C VAL A 49 12.90 2.26 4.84
N LEU A 50 11.60 1.95 4.77
CA LEU A 50 10.70 1.94 5.92
C LEU A 50 11.01 0.84 6.93
N SER A 51 11.58 -0.28 6.48
CA SER A 51 11.99 -1.40 7.36
C SER A 51 13.17 -1.07 8.27
N GLY A 52 13.85 0.05 8.05
CA GLY A 52 14.89 0.56 8.95
C GLY A 52 16.12 -0.37 9.01
N THR A 53 16.26 -1.11 10.12
CA THR A 53 17.38 -2.05 10.33
C THR A 53 17.26 -3.34 9.50
N ASN A 54 16.07 -3.66 9.00
CA ASN A 54 15.79 -4.88 8.23
C ASN A 54 15.95 -4.67 6.72
N VAL A 55 16.90 -3.84 6.28
CA VAL A 55 17.17 -3.57 4.86
C VAL A 55 17.65 -4.83 4.14
N ILE A 56 18.48 -5.66 4.78
CA ILE A 56 19.02 -6.89 4.17
C ILE A 56 17.89 -7.90 3.85
N PRO A 57 16.99 -8.25 4.77
CA PRO A 57 15.81 -9.06 4.44
C PRO A 57 14.95 -8.46 3.31
N ALA A 58 14.74 -7.15 3.31
CA ALA A 58 13.98 -6.48 2.26
C ALA A 58 14.68 -6.56 0.89
N PHE A 59 16.01 -6.40 0.86
CA PHE A 59 16.81 -6.61 -0.35
C PHE A 59 16.66 -8.03 -0.89
N LEU A 60 16.80 -9.05 -0.03
CA LEU A 60 16.66 -10.45 -0.43
C LEU A 60 15.24 -10.74 -0.96
N GLY A 61 14.21 -10.20 -0.31
CA GLY A 61 12.84 -10.31 -0.79
C GLY A 61 12.65 -9.69 -2.18
N SER A 62 13.18 -8.50 -2.41
CA SER A 62 13.13 -7.82 -3.72
C SER A 62 13.92 -8.58 -4.79
N ALA A 63 15.12 -9.06 -4.48
CA ALA A 63 15.96 -9.82 -5.41
C ALA A 63 15.26 -11.12 -5.82
N LEU A 64 14.65 -11.83 -4.87
CA LEU A 64 13.89 -13.05 -5.14
C LEU A 64 12.69 -12.76 -6.05
N ALA A 65 11.96 -11.66 -5.83
CA ALA A 65 10.84 -11.29 -6.68
C ALA A 65 11.25 -11.03 -8.13
N TYR A 66 12.34 -10.28 -8.35
CA TYR A 66 12.87 -10.01 -9.68
C TYR A 66 13.41 -11.27 -10.38
N PHE A 67 13.98 -12.18 -9.61
CA PHE A 67 14.42 -13.47 -10.13
C PHE A 67 13.23 -14.32 -10.59
N VAL A 68 12.19 -14.43 -9.76
CA VAL A 68 10.97 -15.19 -10.06
C VAL A 68 10.18 -14.59 -11.22
N SER A 69 10.12 -13.25 -11.31
CA SER A 69 9.40 -12.56 -12.39
C SER A 69 10.18 -12.50 -13.72
N GLY A 70 11.47 -12.88 -13.73
CA GLY A 70 12.32 -12.75 -14.91
C GLY A 70 12.65 -11.30 -15.30
N THR A 71 12.37 -10.32 -14.43
CA THR A 71 12.59 -8.89 -14.69
C THR A 71 13.83 -8.33 -13.97
N PHE A 72 14.84 -9.17 -13.80
CA PHE A 72 16.05 -8.82 -13.04
C PHE A 72 16.79 -7.61 -13.63
N SER A 73 16.88 -7.51 -14.96
CA SER A 73 17.51 -6.38 -15.65
C SER A 73 16.83 -5.03 -15.36
N GLU A 74 15.52 -5.04 -15.17
CA GLU A 74 14.74 -3.85 -14.83
C GLU A 74 14.84 -3.50 -13.35
N GLY A 75 14.96 -4.53 -12.50
CA GLY A 75 15.05 -4.39 -11.03
C GLY A 75 16.43 -4.02 -10.50
N ILE A 76 17.50 -4.13 -11.31
CA ILE A 76 18.88 -3.93 -10.86
C ILE A 76 19.10 -2.52 -10.29
N VAL A 77 18.51 -1.49 -10.87
CA VAL A 77 18.57 -0.09 -10.41
C VAL A 77 18.05 -0.01 -8.97
N GLN A 78 16.93 -0.64 -8.72
CA GLN A 78 16.26 -0.61 -7.42
C GLN A 78 17.04 -1.40 -6.38
N LEU A 79 17.61 -2.56 -6.77
CA LEU A 79 18.45 -3.37 -5.88
C LEU A 79 19.72 -2.63 -5.48
N CYS A 80 20.40 -1.98 -6.44
CA CYS A 80 21.58 -1.16 -6.15
C CYS A 80 21.23 0.02 -5.23
N ALA A 81 20.10 0.69 -5.46
CA ALA A 81 19.64 1.77 -4.60
C ALA A 81 19.37 1.29 -3.16
N ILE A 82 18.71 0.14 -2.98
CA ILE A 82 18.47 -0.45 -1.64
C ILE A 82 19.79 -0.71 -0.93
N LEU A 83 20.79 -1.27 -1.61
CA LEU A 83 22.11 -1.54 -1.01
C LEU A 83 22.81 -0.25 -0.58
N VAL A 84 22.84 0.77 -1.43
CA VAL A 84 23.49 2.05 -1.11
C VAL A 84 22.78 2.73 0.06
N ILE A 85 21.45 2.81 0.04
CA ILE A 85 20.67 3.41 1.13
C ILE A 85 20.90 2.63 2.43
N GLY A 86 20.91 1.30 2.35
CA GLY A 86 21.22 0.43 3.49
C GLY A 86 22.62 0.68 4.05
N ALA A 87 23.63 0.74 3.20
CA ALA A 87 25.02 1.00 3.59
C ALA A 87 25.18 2.38 4.24
N VAL A 88 24.61 3.43 3.64
CA VAL A 88 24.65 4.79 4.21
C VAL A 88 24.01 4.83 5.59
N ARG A 89 22.84 4.18 5.76
CA ARG A 89 22.17 4.14 7.06
C ARG A 89 22.89 3.31 8.13
N LEU A 90 23.68 2.33 7.73
CA LEU A 90 24.52 1.54 8.65
C LEU A 90 25.73 2.35 9.11
N VAL A 91 26.35 3.12 8.22
CA VAL A 91 27.54 3.91 8.51
C VAL A 91 27.23 5.19 9.29
N MET A 92 26.02 5.74 9.15
CA MET A 92 25.62 6.96 9.86
C MET A 92 25.49 6.74 11.37
N PRO A 93 26.35 7.41 12.19
CA PRO A 93 26.35 7.20 13.63
C PRO A 93 25.23 7.93 14.39
N SER A 94 24.72 9.05 13.84
CA SER A 94 23.71 9.88 14.53
C SER A 94 22.29 9.36 14.34
N ALA A 95 21.65 9.04 15.46
CA ALA A 95 20.27 8.56 15.51
C ALA A 95 19.26 9.60 14.96
N ASP A 96 19.55 10.88 15.10
CA ASP A 96 18.65 11.99 14.74
C ASP A 96 18.38 12.11 13.24
N HIS A 97 19.36 11.76 12.40
CA HIS A 97 19.21 11.85 10.94
C HIS A 97 18.70 10.58 10.28
N LYS A 98 18.72 9.42 10.99
CA LYS A 98 18.33 8.12 10.43
C LYS A 98 16.85 8.06 10.02
N ASP A 99 15.99 8.77 10.72
CA ASP A 99 14.54 8.79 10.50
C ASP A 99 14.01 10.19 10.12
N ASP A 100 14.91 11.10 9.70
CA ASP A 100 14.48 12.39 9.17
C ASP A 100 13.88 12.22 7.76
N PRO A 101 12.57 12.54 7.57
CA PRO A 101 11.89 12.31 6.30
C PRO A 101 12.53 13.00 5.10
N VAL A 102 13.03 14.23 5.31
CA VAL A 102 13.65 15.03 4.24
C VAL A 102 14.96 14.42 3.80
N PHE A 103 15.85 14.14 4.76
CA PHE A 103 17.16 13.58 4.47
C PHE A 103 17.05 12.22 3.77
N VAL A 104 16.24 11.30 4.33
CA VAL A 104 16.09 9.94 3.79
C VAL A 104 15.42 9.96 2.41
N SER A 105 14.45 10.84 2.17
CA SER A 105 13.83 10.96 0.86
C SER A 105 14.78 11.50 -0.20
N LEU A 106 15.59 12.53 0.14
CA LEU A 106 16.61 13.06 -0.76
C LEU A 106 17.68 12.02 -1.08
N LEU A 107 18.17 11.29 -0.08
CA LEU A 107 19.10 10.19 -0.27
C LEU A 107 18.54 9.12 -1.20
N THR A 108 17.28 8.72 -0.98
CA THR A 108 16.60 7.73 -1.81
C THR A 108 16.44 8.20 -3.25
N THR A 109 15.96 9.43 -3.43
CA THR A 109 15.80 10.03 -4.75
C THR A 109 17.14 10.14 -5.48
N GLY A 110 18.16 10.62 -4.78
CA GLY A 110 19.52 10.78 -5.34
C GLY A 110 20.13 9.44 -5.77
N ALA A 111 20.05 8.41 -4.92
CA ALA A 111 20.52 7.08 -5.25
C ALA A 111 19.78 6.50 -6.45
N MET A 112 18.45 6.59 -6.47
CA MET A 112 17.63 6.09 -7.56
C MET A 112 17.89 6.82 -8.88
N LEU A 113 18.02 8.16 -8.87
CA LEU A 113 18.36 8.95 -10.05
C LEU A 113 19.74 8.59 -10.58
N LEU A 114 20.74 8.49 -9.69
CA LEU A 114 22.10 8.14 -10.07
C LEU A 114 22.14 6.80 -10.81
N PHE A 115 21.56 5.75 -10.23
CA PHE A 115 21.53 4.44 -10.88
C PHE A 115 20.67 4.42 -12.13
N SER A 116 19.56 5.18 -12.19
CA SER A 116 18.76 5.33 -13.39
C SER A 116 19.54 6.00 -14.54
N CYS A 117 20.34 7.03 -14.25
CA CYS A 117 21.22 7.65 -15.22
C CYS A 117 22.29 6.68 -15.70
N VAL A 118 22.97 6.00 -14.78
CA VAL A 118 24.01 5.01 -15.13
C VAL A 118 23.44 3.92 -16.03
N MET A 119 22.28 3.38 -15.71
CA MET A 119 21.62 2.34 -16.52
C MET A 119 21.16 2.86 -17.88
N SER A 120 20.72 4.12 -17.98
CA SER A 120 20.33 4.70 -19.27
C SER A 120 21.53 4.88 -20.21
N VAL A 121 22.74 5.08 -19.66
CA VAL A 121 23.98 5.14 -20.43
C VAL A 121 24.50 3.73 -20.77
N ALA A 122 24.47 2.80 -19.81
CA ALA A 122 24.99 1.46 -19.97
C ALA A 122 24.11 0.57 -20.89
N MET A 123 22.81 0.76 -20.84
CA MET A 123 21.84 0.07 -21.69
C MET A 123 20.99 1.12 -22.41
N PRO A 124 21.41 1.53 -23.63
CA PRO A 124 20.68 2.51 -24.41
C PRO A 124 19.22 2.05 -24.57
N SER A 125 18.32 2.83 -24.06
CA SER A 125 16.88 2.59 -24.12
C SER A 125 16.20 3.77 -24.79
N ASP A 126 14.99 3.56 -25.29
CA ASP A 126 14.20 4.65 -25.87
C ASP A 126 14.05 5.80 -24.86
N THR A 127 13.98 7.01 -25.39
CA THR A 127 13.83 8.25 -24.58
C THR A 127 12.62 8.15 -23.63
N TYR A 128 11.57 7.45 -24.06
CA TYR A 128 10.39 7.18 -23.24
C TYR A 128 10.73 6.33 -22.00
N THR A 129 11.44 5.23 -22.19
CA THR A 129 11.87 4.34 -21.10
C THR A 129 12.80 5.04 -20.11
N ALA A 130 13.74 5.85 -20.62
CA ALA A 130 14.65 6.64 -19.77
C ALA A 130 13.88 7.67 -18.93
N SER A 131 12.93 8.39 -19.55
CA SER A 131 12.10 9.36 -18.81
C SER A 131 11.21 8.71 -17.75
N LEU A 132 10.63 7.54 -18.02
CA LEU A 132 9.85 6.79 -17.02
C LEU A 132 10.70 6.31 -15.83
N ARG A 133 11.96 5.89 -16.06
CA ARG A 133 12.90 5.56 -14.97
C ARG A 133 13.18 6.77 -14.07
N MET A 134 13.38 7.95 -14.67
CA MET A 134 13.59 9.18 -13.90
C MET A 134 12.35 9.58 -13.10
N ILE A 135 11.16 9.52 -13.71
CA ILE A 135 9.89 9.79 -13.03
C ILE A 135 9.68 8.79 -11.88
N SER A 136 9.93 7.51 -12.10
CA SER A 136 9.85 6.48 -11.05
C SER A 136 10.78 6.77 -9.88
N SER A 137 11.98 7.30 -10.15
CA SER A 137 12.95 7.69 -9.11
C SER A 137 12.45 8.85 -8.26
N LEU A 138 11.87 9.88 -8.88
CA LEU A 138 11.26 11.01 -8.17
C LEU A 138 10.04 10.56 -7.35
N MET A 139 9.17 9.75 -7.94
CA MET A 139 8.01 9.19 -7.25
C MET A 139 8.41 8.37 -6.03
N CYS A 140 9.49 7.60 -6.12
CA CYS A 140 10.03 6.82 -4.99
C CYS A 140 10.37 7.74 -3.81
N GLY A 141 11.11 8.82 -4.05
CA GLY A 141 11.46 9.78 -3.01
C GLY A 141 10.23 10.44 -2.37
N CYS A 142 9.25 10.82 -3.19
CA CYS A 142 7.99 11.37 -2.68
C CYS A 142 7.25 10.36 -1.78
N VAL A 143 7.15 9.11 -2.21
CA VAL A 143 6.50 8.04 -1.41
C VAL A 143 7.25 7.81 -0.10
N VAL A 144 8.58 7.77 -0.12
CA VAL A 144 9.41 7.61 1.08
C VAL A 144 9.19 8.79 2.03
N PHE A 145 9.19 10.03 1.52
CA PHE A 145 8.92 11.22 2.32
C PHE A 145 7.56 11.15 3.02
N ILE A 146 6.52 10.86 2.26
CA ILE A 146 5.14 10.75 2.76
C ILE A 146 5.05 9.65 3.81
N ALA A 147 5.59 8.47 3.53
CA ALA A 147 5.52 7.32 4.42
C ALA A 147 6.27 7.54 5.74
N LEU A 148 7.47 8.16 5.69
CA LEU A 148 8.23 8.51 6.91
C LEU A 148 7.53 9.61 7.71
N THR A 149 6.93 10.60 7.04
CA THR A 149 6.17 11.65 7.71
C THR A 149 4.98 11.08 8.46
N VAL A 150 4.20 10.21 7.82
CA VAL A 150 3.06 9.51 8.45
C VAL A 150 3.54 8.61 9.60
N LYS A 151 4.65 7.87 9.42
CA LYS A 151 5.25 7.04 10.48
C LYS A 151 5.69 7.90 11.69
N ARG A 152 6.37 9.02 11.45
CA ARG A 152 6.85 9.94 12.49
C ARG A 152 5.68 10.53 13.28
N GLN A 153 4.64 10.93 12.59
CA GLN A 153 3.45 11.48 13.23
C GLN A 153 2.70 10.42 14.05
N ARG A 154 2.51 9.22 13.51
CA ARG A 154 1.92 8.09 14.25
C ARG A 154 2.69 7.81 15.54
N ASN A 155 4.03 7.86 15.49
CA ASN A 155 4.86 7.63 16.67
C ASN A 155 4.73 8.75 17.72
N ARG A 156 4.41 9.99 17.29
CA ARG A 156 4.22 11.14 18.20
C ARG A 156 2.83 11.20 18.82
N SER A 157 1.80 10.97 18.03
CA SER A 157 0.40 11.13 18.47
C SER A 157 -0.24 9.84 18.96
N GLY A 158 0.35 8.68 18.66
CA GLY A 158 -0.23 7.35 18.95
C GLY A 158 -1.50 7.04 18.14
N VAL A 159 -2.03 8.00 17.39
CA VAL A 159 -3.30 7.93 16.65
C VAL A 159 -3.08 8.25 15.18
N PHE A 160 -3.79 7.55 14.30
CA PHE A 160 -3.86 7.92 12.88
C PHE A 160 -4.81 9.12 12.72
N ASP A 161 -4.23 10.29 12.51
CA ASP A 161 -5.00 11.49 12.19
C ASP A 161 -5.22 11.54 10.67
N LEU A 162 -6.48 11.36 10.25
CA LEU A 162 -6.91 11.43 8.85
C LEU A 162 -7.39 12.83 8.46
N THR A 163 -7.16 13.82 9.31
CA THR A 163 -7.56 15.20 9.03
C THR A 163 -6.47 15.97 8.31
N GLY A 164 -6.87 16.93 7.50
CA GLY A 164 -5.95 17.83 6.80
C GLY A 164 -4.95 17.10 5.89
N ILE A 165 -3.71 17.53 5.90
CA ILE A 165 -2.63 17.05 5.01
C ILE A 165 -2.29 15.58 5.23
N ASN A 166 -2.50 15.06 6.44
CA ASN A 166 -2.23 13.65 6.75
C ASN A 166 -3.23 12.72 6.10
N GLY A 167 -4.48 13.15 5.97
CA GLY A 167 -5.49 12.43 5.20
C GLY A 167 -5.08 12.30 3.74
N VAL A 168 -4.54 13.36 3.14
CA VAL A 168 -4.01 13.35 1.77
C VAL A 168 -2.82 12.40 1.65
N PHE A 169 -1.87 12.46 2.58
CA PHE A 169 -0.71 11.54 2.57
C PHE A 169 -1.13 10.08 2.71
N THR A 170 -2.08 9.80 3.59
CA THR A 170 -2.62 8.44 3.75
C THR A 170 -3.34 7.96 2.49
N ALA A 171 -4.09 8.84 1.82
CA ALA A 171 -4.74 8.54 0.54
C ALA A 171 -3.74 8.21 -0.56
N ILE A 172 -2.64 8.97 -0.67
CA ILE A 172 -1.56 8.69 -1.63
C ILE A 172 -0.92 7.33 -1.34
N LEU A 173 -0.60 7.03 -0.08
CA LEU A 173 -0.04 5.73 0.29
C LEU A 173 -1.01 4.59 -0.01
N TYR A 174 -2.31 4.80 0.20
CA TYR A 174 -3.34 3.83 -0.14
C TYR A 174 -3.40 3.57 -1.64
N ILE A 175 -3.37 4.62 -2.47
CA ILE A 175 -3.34 4.50 -3.94
C ILE A 175 -2.12 3.67 -4.37
N MET A 176 -0.94 3.97 -3.85
CA MET A 176 0.30 3.25 -4.15
C MET A 176 0.25 1.79 -3.67
N PHE A 177 -0.34 1.53 -2.52
CA PHE A 177 -0.55 0.19 -1.99
C PHE A 177 -1.47 -0.64 -2.91
N ILE A 178 -2.62 -0.09 -3.33
CA ILE A 178 -3.54 -0.74 -4.26
C ILE A 178 -2.87 -0.99 -5.61
N SER A 179 -2.15 0.00 -6.16
CA SER A 179 -1.40 -0.15 -7.42
C SER A 179 -0.41 -1.32 -7.35
N THR A 180 0.32 -1.43 -6.24
CA THR A 180 1.30 -2.49 -6.02
C THR A 180 0.65 -3.87 -5.99
N ILE A 181 -0.45 -4.02 -5.26
CA ILE A 181 -1.16 -5.31 -5.14
C ILE A 181 -1.87 -5.68 -6.45
N THR A 182 -2.38 -4.69 -7.19
CA THR A 182 -3.00 -4.91 -8.51
C THR A 182 -2.04 -5.54 -9.50
N ALA A 183 -0.75 -5.22 -9.41
CA ALA A 183 0.30 -5.73 -10.30
C ALA A 183 0.73 -7.17 -10.00
N ALA A 184 0.28 -7.77 -8.89
CA ALA A 184 0.64 -9.15 -8.55
C ALA A 184 0.22 -10.12 -9.67
N PRO A 185 1.09 -11.04 -10.11
CA PRO A 185 0.89 -11.88 -11.29
C PRO A 185 -0.08 -13.04 -11.03
N LEU A 186 -1.28 -12.74 -10.60
CA LEU A 186 -2.35 -13.73 -10.47
C LEU A 186 -3.26 -13.63 -11.70
N HIS A 187 -3.15 -14.59 -12.61
CA HIS A 187 -3.81 -14.54 -13.91
C HIS A 187 -5.35 -14.53 -13.85
N VAL A 188 -5.94 -15.07 -12.80
CA VAL A 188 -7.39 -15.26 -12.68
C VAL A 188 -8.04 -14.21 -11.78
N VAL A 189 -7.30 -13.68 -10.82
CA VAL A 189 -7.84 -12.88 -9.71
C VAL A 189 -7.00 -11.63 -9.50
N ASN A 190 -7.65 -10.47 -9.37
CA ASN A 190 -6.96 -9.21 -9.12
C ASN A 190 -7.01 -8.83 -7.62
N LEU A 191 -5.88 -9.03 -6.93
CA LEU A 191 -5.78 -8.75 -5.50
C LEU A 191 -6.08 -7.28 -5.15
N GLY A 192 -5.75 -6.34 -6.03
CA GLY A 192 -6.05 -4.92 -5.80
C GLY A 192 -7.54 -4.63 -5.77
N ARG A 193 -8.33 -5.28 -6.65
CA ARG A 193 -9.79 -5.15 -6.64
C ARG A 193 -10.41 -5.81 -5.40
N ILE A 194 -9.91 -6.98 -5.00
CA ILE A 194 -10.38 -7.68 -3.79
C ILE A 194 -10.10 -6.83 -2.55
N ALA A 195 -8.86 -6.39 -2.38
CA ALA A 195 -8.47 -5.53 -1.26
C ALA A 195 -9.23 -4.20 -1.27
N GLY A 196 -9.37 -3.57 -2.44
CA GLY A 196 -10.14 -2.35 -2.61
C GLY A 196 -11.61 -2.49 -2.23
N THR A 197 -12.26 -3.58 -2.64
CA THR A 197 -13.64 -3.91 -2.24
C THR A 197 -13.74 -4.09 -0.73
N LEU A 198 -12.83 -4.85 -0.14
CA LEU A 198 -12.79 -5.06 1.30
C LEU A 198 -12.66 -3.73 2.06
N PHE A 199 -11.68 -2.90 1.71
CA PHE A 199 -11.46 -1.61 2.37
C PHE A 199 -12.61 -0.63 2.13
N MET A 200 -13.22 -0.64 0.95
CA MET A 200 -14.38 0.18 0.64
C MET A 200 -15.58 -0.20 1.51
N LEU A 201 -15.89 -1.50 1.65
CA LEU A 201 -16.98 -1.97 2.53
C LEU A 201 -16.69 -1.67 4.01
N MET A 202 -15.43 -1.77 4.45
CA MET A 202 -15.02 -1.35 5.80
C MET A 202 -15.21 0.17 5.99
N ALA A 203 -14.88 0.98 4.98
CA ALA A 203 -15.07 2.43 5.02
C ALA A 203 -16.55 2.82 5.03
N VAL A 204 -17.40 2.13 4.26
CA VAL A 204 -18.86 2.29 4.32
C VAL A 204 -19.36 2.07 5.75
N ARG A 205 -18.91 1.02 6.41
CA ARG A 205 -19.33 0.69 7.78
C ARG A 205 -18.94 1.75 8.80
N LYS A 206 -17.82 2.44 8.60
CA LYS A 206 -17.30 3.45 9.53
C LYS A 206 -17.74 4.87 9.19
N TYR A 207 -17.60 5.26 7.94
CA TYR A 207 -17.78 6.65 7.47
C TYR A 207 -19.02 6.83 6.61
N ARG A 208 -19.87 5.81 6.53
CA ARG A 208 -21.08 5.79 5.70
C ARG A 208 -20.76 5.96 4.20
N ASN A 209 -21.69 6.58 3.47
CA ASN A 209 -21.65 6.80 2.02
C ASN A 209 -20.40 7.57 1.55
N ILE A 210 -20.01 8.65 2.23
CA ILE A 210 -18.84 9.43 1.84
C ILE A 210 -17.57 8.59 1.91
N GLY A 211 -17.39 7.84 3.00
CA GLY A 211 -16.19 6.98 3.15
C GLY A 211 -16.10 5.89 2.09
N GLY A 212 -17.23 5.24 1.77
CA GLY A 212 -17.30 4.23 0.73
C GLY A 212 -16.97 4.81 -0.66
N ALA A 213 -17.54 5.95 -1.01
CA ALA A 213 -17.28 6.61 -2.29
C ALA A 213 -15.81 7.03 -2.43
N VAL A 214 -15.24 7.65 -1.38
CA VAL A 214 -13.83 8.09 -1.38
C VAL A 214 -12.88 6.91 -1.53
N VAL A 215 -13.03 5.86 -0.70
CA VAL A 215 -12.15 4.68 -0.78
C VAL A 215 -12.33 3.95 -2.11
N GLY A 216 -13.56 3.86 -2.64
CA GLY A 216 -13.82 3.31 -3.96
C GLY A 216 -13.13 4.10 -5.08
N ALA A 217 -13.17 5.44 -5.02
CA ALA A 217 -12.47 6.30 -5.98
C ALA A 217 -10.94 6.15 -5.87
N LEU A 218 -10.38 6.14 -4.66
CA LEU A 218 -8.94 5.92 -4.43
C LEU A 218 -8.49 4.54 -4.93
N THR A 219 -9.33 3.50 -4.75
CA THR A 219 -9.06 2.17 -5.31
C THR A 219 -9.01 2.21 -6.83
N THR A 220 -9.94 2.91 -7.47
CA THR A 220 -9.94 3.09 -8.92
C THR A 220 -8.68 3.80 -9.39
N CYS A 221 -8.23 4.86 -8.69
CA CYS A 221 -6.97 5.53 -9.00
C CYS A 221 -5.76 4.58 -8.88
N GLY A 222 -5.72 3.73 -7.84
CA GLY A 222 -4.65 2.75 -7.67
C GLY A 222 -4.59 1.72 -8.80
N VAL A 223 -5.75 1.20 -9.22
CA VAL A 223 -5.86 0.27 -10.35
C VAL A 223 -5.48 0.96 -11.66
N LEU A 224 -5.90 2.23 -11.86
CA LEU A 224 -5.57 3.04 -13.04
C LEU A 224 -4.06 3.21 -13.22
N LEU A 225 -3.35 3.48 -12.14
CA LEU A 225 -1.89 3.65 -12.18
C LEU A 225 -1.16 2.37 -12.62
N CYS A 226 -1.69 1.20 -12.25
CA CYS A 226 -1.11 -0.08 -12.64
C CYS A 226 -1.54 -0.50 -14.04
N THR A 227 -2.85 -0.54 -14.28
CA THR A 227 -3.44 -1.10 -15.51
C THR A 227 -4.64 -0.25 -15.95
N PRO A 228 -4.43 0.71 -16.86
CA PRO A 228 -5.50 1.63 -17.28
C PRO A 228 -6.75 0.94 -17.86
N SER A 229 -6.58 -0.18 -18.56
CA SER A 229 -7.70 -0.95 -19.11
C SER A 229 -8.66 -1.49 -18.05
N LEU A 230 -8.16 -1.86 -16.90
CA LEU A 230 -8.95 -2.37 -15.78
C LEU A 230 -9.66 -1.27 -14.98
N ALA A 231 -9.18 -0.03 -15.06
CA ALA A 231 -9.70 1.08 -14.26
C ALA A 231 -11.13 1.47 -14.68
N ARG A 232 -11.46 1.38 -15.97
CA ARG A 232 -12.79 1.72 -16.49
C ARG A 232 -13.90 0.99 -15.72
N ASN A 233 -13.72 -0.30 -15.52
CA ASN A 233 -14.70 -1.11 -14.82
C ASN A 233 -14.66 -0.89 -13.31
N THR A 234 -13.49 -0.56 -12.74
CA THR A 234 -13.31 -0.37 -11.29
C THR A 234 -13.99 0.90 -10.77
N LEU A 235 -14.33 1.87 -11.64
CA LEU A 235 -15.02 3.11 -11.27
C LEU A 235 -16.37 2.84 -10.57
N LEU A 236 -17.01 1.71 -10.86
CA LEU A 236 -18.25 1.30 -10.19
C LEU A 236 -18.08 1.14 -8.67
N LEU A 237 -16.86 0.95 -8.15
CA LEU A 237 -16.61 0.86 -6.70
C LEU A 237 -16.95 2.17 -5.99
N ALA A 238 -16.70 3.32 -6.60
CA ALA A 238 -17.04 4.61 -6.00
C ALA A 238 -18.56 4.81 -5.93
N THR A 239 -19.28 4.49 -6.99
CA THR A 239 -20.75 4.62 -7.04
C THR A 239 -21.45 3.61 -6.15
N SER A 240 -21.01 2.35 -6.15
CA SER A 240 -21.56 1.32 -5.26
C SER A 240 -21.27 1.61 -3.80
N GLY A 241 -20.08 2.14 -3.46
CA GLY A 241 -19.74 2.58 -2.11
C GLY A 241 -20.65 3.69 -1.60
N LEU A 242 -21.02 4.64 -2.47
CA LEU A 242 -21.97 5.71 -2.14
C LEU A 242 -23.37 5.13 -1.82
N ILE A 243 -23.87 4.25 -2.69
CA ILE A 243 -25.20 3.64 -2.55
C ILE A 243 -25.25 2.76 -1.30
N CYS A 244 -24.26 1.91 -1.08
CA CYS A 244 -24.20 1.03 0.08
C CYS A 244 -24.28 1.77 1.42
N GLY A 245 -23.74 2.97 1.48
CA GLY A 245 -23.78 3.79 2.69
C GLY A 245 -25.19 4.20 3.13
N ALA A 246 -26.14 4.27 2.21
CA ALA A 246 -27.55 4.56 2.52
C ALA A 246 -28.22 3.38 3.27
N PHE A 247 -27.74 2.16 3.08
CA PHE A 247 -28.32 0.95 3.67
C PHE A 247 -27.61 0.47 4.95
N LEU A 248 -26.76 1.30 5.53
CA LEU A 248 -25.96 0.96 6.70
C LEU A 248 -26.79 0.48 7.91
N GLN A 249 -27.99 1.02 8.08
CA GLN A 249 -28.90 0.72 9.19
C GLN A 249 -29.44 -0.74 9.16
N PHE A 250 -29.37 -1.40 8.00
CA PHE A 250 -29.91 -2.76 7.83
C PHE A 250 -28.87 -3.87 8.10
N GLY A 251 -27.64 -3.50 8.46
CA GLY A 251 -26.58 -4.45 8.82
C GLY A 251 -25.64 -4.83 7.68
N SER A 252 -24.58 -5.57 8.04
CA SER A 252 -23.46 -5.88 7.12
C SER A 252 -23.87 -6.76 5.93
N LEU A 253 -24.78 -7.71 6.14
CA LEU A 253 -25.26 -8.59 5.07
C LEU A 253 -26.04 -7.82 4.01
N VAL A 254 -26.91 -6.88 4.43
CA VAL A 254 -27.68 -6.05 3.51
C VAL A 254 -26.76 -5.15 2.70
N ILE A 255 -25.72 -4.57 3.32
CA ILE A 255 -24.72 -3.77 2.61
C ILE A 255 -24.06 -4.57 1.50
N VAL A 256 -23.67 -5.82 1.78
CA VAL A 256 -23.03 -6.70 0.79
C VAL A 256 -24.00 -7.07 -0.31
N LEU A 257 -25.25 -7.40 0.02
CA LEU A 257 -26.28 -7.72 -0.99
C LEU A 257 -26.54 -6.52 -1.93
N VAL A 258 -26.67 -5.31 -1.36
CA VAL A 258 -26.84 -4.07 -2.14
C VAL A 258 -25.62 -3.82 -3.01
N PHE A 259 -24.42 -4.02 -2.46
CA PHE A 259 -23.16 -3.87 -3.22
C PHE A 259 -23.12 -4.83 -4.41
N LEU A 260 -23.40 -6.11 -4.20
CA LEU A 260 -23.39 -7.09 -5.28
C LEU A 260 -24.49 -6.83 -6.31
N ALA A 261 -25.68 -6.41 -5.88
CA ALA A 261 -26.75 -6.04 -6.81
C ALA A 261 -26.38 -4.83 -7.69
N VAL A 262 -25.85 -3.75 -7.10
CA VAL A 262 -25.38 -2.57 -7.83
C VAL A 262 -24.25 -2.95 -8.77
N SER A 263 -23.30 -3.77 -8.32
CA SER A 263 -22.19 -4.23 -9.13
C SER A 263 -22.67 -5.07 -10.33
N LEU A 264 -23.63 -5.97 -10.12
CA LEU A 264 -24.21 -6.79 -11.19
C LEU A 264 -24.91 -5.94 -12.23
N VAL A 265 -25.75 -4.99 -11.82
CA VAL A 265 -26.42 -4.05 -12.73
C VAL A 265 -25.41 -3.25 -13.55
N SER A 266 -24.36 -2.75 -12.90
CA SER A 266 -23.31 -1.98 -13.56
C SER A 266 -22.53 -2.82 -14.58
N LEU A 267 -22.24 -4.10 -14.25
CA LEU A 267 -21.54 -5.01 -15.14
C LEU A 267 -22.38 -5.35 -16.38
N VAL A 268 -23.66 -5.59 -16.19
CA VAL A 268 -24.59 -5.82 -17.31
C VAL A 268 -24.65 -4.60 -18.23
N ALA A 269 -24.71 -3.39 -17.65
CA ALA A 269 -24.70 -2.13 -18.41
C ALA A 269 -23.39 -1.88 -19.18
N MET A 270 -22.25 -2.38 -18.70
CA MET A 270 -20.94 -2.29 -19.38
C MET A 270 -20.74 -3.33 -20.48
N GLY A 271 -21.59 -4.33 -20.54
CA GLY A 271 -21.49 -5.48 -21.44
C GLY A 271 -20.78 -6.67 -20.78
N VAL A 272 -21.31 -7.86 -21.00
CA VAL A 272 -20.78 -9.10 -20.41
C VAL A 272 -19.62 -9.61 -21.25
N ASN A 273 -18.41 -9.40 -20.76
CA ASN A 273 -17.15 -9.88 -21.33
C ASN A 273 -16.38 -10.71 -20.30
N GLY A 274 -15.34 -11.42 -20.70
CA GLY A 274 -14.46 -12.17 -19.78
C GLY A 274 -13.87 -11.30 -18.66
N ASP A 275 -13.49 -10.07 -18.97
CA ASP A 275 -12.94 -9.10 -18.02
C ASP A 275 -13.98 -8.66 -16.97
N THR A 276 -15.23 -8.47 -17.39
CA THR A 276 -16.33 -8.08 -16.49
C THR A 276 -16.71 -9.24 -15.55
N PHE A 277 -16.65 -10.48 -16.06
CA PHE A 277 -16.89 -11.65 -15.24
C PHE A 277 -15.78 -11.86 -14.21
N SER A 278 -14.51 -11.77 -14.61
CA SER A 278 -13.37 -11.80 -13.69
C SER A 278 -13.49 -10.72 -12.61
N MET A 279 -13.89 -9.51 -13.01
CA MET A 279 -14.12 -8.44 -12.05
C MET A 279 -15.21 -8.78 -11.03
N PHE A 280 -16.34 -9.32 -11.48
CA PHE A 280 -17.43 -9.72 -10.55
C PHE A 280 -16.96 -10.77 -9.55
N ALA A 281 -16.15 -11.74 -9.99
CA ALA A 281 -15.54 -12.72 -9.12
C ALA A 281 -14.63 -12.05 -8.04
N ASP A 282 -13.81 -11.06 -8.43
CA ASP A 282 -12.97 -10.30 -7.49
C ASP A 282 -13.82 -9.56 -6.44
N LEU A 283 -14.90 -8.90 -6.88
CA LEU A 283 -15.82 -8.17 -5.99
C LEU A 283 -16.55 -9.13 -5.03
N LEU A 284 -16.94 -10.30 -5.51
CA LEU A 284 -17.57 -11.33 -4.70
C LEU A 284 -16.61 -11.86 -3.63
N ILE A 285 -15.37 -12.18 -4.01
CA ILE A 285 -14.34 -12.63 -3.06
C ILE A 285 -14.09 -11.55 -2.00
N GLY A 286 -13.93 -10.27 -2.38
CA GLY A 286 -13.76 -9.15 -1.46
C GLY A 286 -14.93 -9.00 -0.48
N SER A 287 -16.15 -9.22 -0.97
CA SER A 287 -17.38 -9.19 -0.17
C SER A 287 -17.47 -10.34 0.83
N VAL A 288 -17.10 -11.55 0.42
CA VAL A 288 -17.04 -12.73 1.30
C VAL A 288 -15.99 -12.51 2.39
N LEU A 289 -14.82 -12.00 2.04
CA LEU A 289 -13.79 -11.66 3.03
C LEU A 289 -14.28 -10.62 4.04
N PHE A 290 -15.06 -9.61 3.60
CA PHE A 290 -15.64 -8.63 4.51
C PHE A 290 -16.61 -9.25 5.51
N ILE A 291 -17.46 -10.21 5.10
CA ILE A 291 -18.38 -10.93 5.99
C ILE A 291 -17.61 -11.84 6.95
N ALA A 292 -16.54 -12.51 6.46
CA ALA A 292 -15.74 -13.44 7.24
C ALA A 292 -14.88 -12.72 8.32
N LEU A 293 -14.60 -11.42 8.16
CA LEU A 293 -13.83 -10.66 9.14
C LEU A 293 -14.62 -10.44 10.43
N PRO A 294 -14.11 -10.92 11.57
CA PRO A 294 -14.78 -10.73 12.85
C PRO A 294 -14.86 -9.26 13.24
N VAL A 295 -15.99 -8.85 13.78
CA VAL A 295 -16.29 -7.45 14.19
C VAL A 295 -15.19 -6.80 15.04
N PRO A 296 -14.51 -7.49 16.00
CA PRO A 296 -13.44 -6.88 16.76
C PRO A 296 -12.21 -6.51 15.91
N VAL A 297 -11.89 -7.27 14.87
CA VAL A 297 -10.78 -6.95 13.94
C VAL A 297 -11.11 -5.68 13.17
N ILE A 298 -12.33 -5.55 12.67
CA ILE A 298 -12.81 -4.34 11.99
C ILE A 298 -12.74 -3.14 12.94
N LYS A 299 -13.17 -3.30 14.20
CA LYS A 299 -13.05 -2.24 15.21
C LYS A 299 -11.60 -1.88 15.50
N SER A 300 -10.69 -2.86 15.67
CA SER A 300 -9.28 -2.61 15.95
C SER A 300 -8.56 -1.89 14.80
N CYS A 301 -8.81 -2.27 13.56
CA CYS A 301 -8.28 -1.55 12.40
C CYS A 301 -8.82 -0.12 12.28
N LEU A 302 -10.01 0.14 12.85
CA LEU A 302 -10.73 1.40 12.72
C LEU A 302 -10.68 2.27 13.99
N LEU A 303 -10.30 1.73 15.15
CA LEU A 303 -10.26 2.45 16.45
C LEU A 303 -9.10 3.44 16.57
N TYR A 304 -8.22 3.51 15.57
CA TYR A 304 -7.08 4.44 15.56
C TYR A 304 -7.43 5.86 15.07
N THR A 305 -8.68 6.27 15.12
CA THR A 305 -9.06 7.68 14.86
C THR A 305 -9.51 8.33 16.16
N SER A 306 -8.95 9.50 16.41
CA SER A 306 -9.23 10.40 17.54
C SER A 306 -10.71 10.44 17.95
N PRO A 307 -11.03 10.43 19.25
CA PRO A 307 -12.37 10.74 19.71
C PRO A 307 -12.79 12.12 19.20
N SER A 308 -14.00 12.20 18.68
CA SER A 308 -14.59 13.46 18.20
C SER A 308 -14.54 14.52 19.31
N PRO A 309 -14.19 15.78 19.01
CA PRO A 309 -14.25 16.87 19.98
C PRO A 309 -15.64 17.09 20.64
N ARG A 310 -16.67 16.45 20.08
CA ARG A 310 -18.05 16.52 20.62
C ARG A 310 -18.25 15.70 21.92
N ASP A 311 -17.42 14.71 22.19
CA ASP A 311 -17.58 13.88 23.40
C ASP A 311 -17.10 14.60 24.67
N GLY A 312 -16.31 15.66 24.53
CA GLY A 312 -15.87 16.52 25.64
C GLY A 312 -16.88 17.59 26.11
N LEU A 313 -17.94 17.83 25.34
CA LEU A 313 -18.95 18.86 25.69
C LEU A 313 -20.18 18.31 26.41
N LEU A 314 -20.34 16.99 26.51
CA LEU A 314 -21.46 16.34 27.20
C LEU A 314 -21.11 15.90 28.63
N SER A 315 -19.88 16.18 29.11
CA SER A 315 -19.46 15.87 30.47
C SER A 315 -19.27 17.11 31.38
N ARG A 316 -20.00 18.17 31.09
CA ARG A 316 -20.16 19.33 32.04
C ARG A 316 -21.61 19.56 32.39
#